data_1795ce7e0c2da6668168af90268c4b05
#
_entry.id   1795ce7e0c2da6668168af90268c4b05
#
_cell.length_a   1.000
_cell.length_b   1.000
_cell.length_c   1.000
_cell.angle_alpha   90.00
_cell.angle_beta   90.00
_cell.angle_gamma   90.00
#
_symmetry.space_group_name_H-M   'P 1'
#
loop_
_entity.id
_entity.type
_entity.pdbx_description
1 polymer ?
#
loop_
_entity_poly.entity_id
_entity_poly.type
_entity_poly.pdbx_seq_one_letter_code
_entity_poly.pdbx_strand_id
1 'polypeptide(L)'
;KTHNIFSRQGCDEVYEKDILDCEPLIKRIKDNSSVLDLGSGGGFPGILLAITKPKNKVSLIESSAKKCFFLRSVKDKLSLGNITIINKKIEPNNKIGIFDVITARAFASIDKITKLTNTNSNKHTKYLLLKGKNKTTQEELRDIDKNLYLYEIIKQDTKTHERNLVVIKKNE
;
A
#
# COMPACT_ATOMS: atom_id res chain seq x y z
N LYS A 1 11.47 -25.86 -7.16
CA LYS A 1 10.42 -25.14 -7.96
C LYS A 1 10.44 -23.70 -7.50
N THR A 2 11.03 -22.82 -8.30
CA THR A 2 10.95 -21.36 -8.10
C THR A 2 9.51 -20.92 -8.28
N HIS A 3 8.92 -20.44 -7.22
CA HIS A 3 7.54 -19.99 -7.25
C HIS A 3 7.50 -18.55 -7.72
N ASN A 4 6.90 -18.27 -8.88
CA ASN A 4 6.65 -16.91 -9.37
C ASN A 4 5.76 -16.14 -8.38
N ILE A 5 6.38 -15.36 -7.50
CA ILE A 5 5.72 -14.38 -6.64
C ILE A 5 5.56 -13.07 -7.42
N PHE A 6 6.44 -12.84 -8.38
CA PHE A 6 6.45 -11.73 -9.32
C PHE A 6 6.33 -12.22 -10.76
N SER A 7 5.57 -11.49 -11.56
CA SER A 7 5.52 -11.65 -13.01
C SER A 7 6.62 -10.84 -13.73
N ARG A 8 7.72 -10.50 -13.05
CA ARG A 8 8.81 -9.70 -13.60
C ARG A 8 9.92 -10.58 -14.13
N GLN A 9 10.52 -10.19 -15.26
CA GLN A 9 11.56 -10.97 -15.95
C GLN A 9 12.98 -10.53 -15.58
N GLY A 10 13.15 -9.41 -14.86
CA GLY A 10 14.47 -8.91 -14.47
C GLY A 10 14.44 -7.75 -13.52
N CYS A 11 15.62 -7.34 -13.03
CA CYS A 11 15.78 -6.25 -12.08
C CYS A 11 15.31 -4.90 -12.64
N ASP A 12 15.57 -4.63 -13.92
CA ASP A 12 15.19 -3.38 -14.57
C ASP A 12 13.66 -3.22 -14.60
N GLU A 13 12.94 -4.31 -14.87
CA GLU A 13 11.49 -4.29 -14.85
C GLU A 13 10.93 -4.07 -13.44
N VAL A 14 11.55 -4.64 -12.40
CA VAL A 14 11.20 -4.37 -10.99
C VAL A 14 11.46 -2.91 -10.65
N TYR A 15 12.58 -2.36 -11.10
CA TYR A 15 12.92 -0.96 -10.85
C TYR A 15 11.90 -0.03 -11.49
N GLU A 16 11.63 -0.18 -12.78
CA GLU A 16 10.73 0.71 -13.52
C GLU A 16 9.26 0.58 -13.11
N LYS A 17 8.77 -0.64 -12.91
CA LYS A 17 7.33 -0.89 -12.71
C LYS A 17 6.91 -1.02 -11.24
N ASP A 18 7.85 -1.24 -10.33
CA ASP A 18 7.52 -1.43 -8.93
C ASP A 18 8.16 -0.38 -8.03
N ILE A 19 9.46 -0.08 -8.21
CA ILE A 19 10.16 0.90 -7.36
C ILE A 19 9.74 2.33 -7.71
N LEU A 20 9.84 2.73 -8.98
CA LEU A 20 9.47 4.07 -9.41
C LEU A 20 7.99 4.38 -9.18
N ASP A 21 7.10 3.42 -9.37
CA ASP A 21 5.67 3.57 -9.07
C ASP A 21 5.41 3.93 -7.59
N CYS A 22 6.26 3.44 -6.68
CA CYS A 22 6.08 3.66 -5.24
C CYS A 22 6.69 4.98 -4.74
N GLU A 23 7.62 5.58 -5.48
CA GLU A 23 8.37 6.77 -5.04
C GLU A 23 7.47 7.96 -4.64
N PRO A 24 6.46 8.37 -5.43
CA PRO A 24 5.58 9.48 -5.10
C PRO A 24 4.76 9.26 -3.81
N LEU A 25 4.41 8.00 -3.53
CA LEU A 25 3.74 7.60 -2.30
C LEU A 25 4.70 7.73 -1.11
N ILE A 26 5.91 7.19 -1.23
CA ILE A 26 6.91 7.19 -0.14
C ILE A 26 7.32 8.60 0.25
N LYS A 27 7.48 9.52 -0.71
CA LYS A 27 7.79 10.94 -0.47
C LYS A 27 6.73 11.66 0.39
N ARG A 28 5.49 11.14 0.43
CA ARG A 28 4.37 11.73 1.20
C ARG A 28 4.22 11.18 2.61
N ILE A 29 4.98 10.16 2.96
CA ILE A 29 4.96 9.56 4.30
C ILE A 29 6.01 10.25 5.17
N LYS A 30 5.57 10.79 6.30
CA LYS A 30 6.44 11.42 7.28
C LYS A 30 7.23 10.34 8.05
N ASP A 31 8.40 10.73 8.55
CA ASP A 31 9.14 9.89 9.50
C ASP A 31 8.32 9.64 10.78
N ASN A 32 8.62 8.52 11.44
CA ASN A 32 7.93 8.06 12.65
C ASN A 32 6.45 7.75 12.49
N SER A 33 5.97 7.55 11.24
CA SER A 33 4.60 7.13 10.98
C SER A 33 4.43 5.61 11.14
N SER A 34 3.26 5.21 11.63
CA SER A 34 2.77 3.83 11.54
C SER A 34 2.06 3.62 10.21
N VAL A 35 2.47 2.61 9.46
CA VAL A 35 1.96 2.35 8.10
C VAL A 35 1.41 0.94 8.01
N LEU A 36 0.20 0.80 7.44
CA LEU A 36 -0.40 -0.48 7.05
C LEU A 36 -0.39 -0.61 5.54
N ASP A 37 0.27 -1.65 5.02
CA ASP A 37 0.27 -1.99 3.61
C ASP A 37 -0.66 -3.18 3.34
N LEU A 38 -1.71 -2.96 2.53
CA LEU A 38 -2.78 -3.93 2.30
C LEU A 38 -2.50 -4.81 1.09
N GLY A 39 -2.57 -6.12 1.32
CA GLY A 39 -2.32 -7.10 0.26
C GLY A 39 -0.91 -6.99 -0.29
N SER A 40 0.06 -6.94 0.60
CA SER A 40 1.46 -6.57 0.29
C SER A 40 2.12 -7.42 -0.80
N GLY A 41 1.63 -8.62 -1.05
CA GLY A 41 2.04 -9.45 -2.19
C GLY A 41 3.53 -9.67 -2.29
N GLY A 42 4.14 -9.07 -3.32
CA GLY A 42 5.58 -9.04 -3.53
C GLY A 42 6.35 -8.00 -2.69
N GLY A 43 5.67 -7.30 -1.78
CA GLY A 43 6.29 -6.37 -0.84
C GLY A 43 6.29 -4.90 -1.28
N PHE A 44 5.59 -4.54 -2.34
CA PHE A 44 5.50 -3.14 -2.80
C PHE A 44 4.13 -2.53 -2.53
N PRO A 45 4.06 -1.36 -1.89
CA PRO A 45 5.16 -0.46 -1.50
C PRO A 45 5.84 -0.77 -0.15
N GLY A 46 5.32 -1.68 0.68
CA GLY A 46 5.68 -1.83 2.08
C GLY A 46 7.15 -2.15 2.37
N ILE A 47 7.77 -3.09 1.65
CA ILE A 47 9.22 -3.40 1.80
C ILE A 47 10.07 -2.19 1.40
N LEU A 48 9.76 -1.57 0.26
CA LEU A 48 10.51 -0.40 -0.21
C LEU A 48 10.41 0.77 0.78
N LEU A 49 9.22 0.97 1.36
CA LEU A 49 9.01 1.96 2.40
C LEU A 49 9.88 1.67 3.64
N ALA A 50 9.93 0.43 4.08
CA ALA A 50 10.73 0.06 5.25
C ALA A 50 12.24 0.28 5.05
N ILE A 51 12.73 0.05 3.83
CA ILE A 51 14.12 0.32 3.45
C ILE A 51 14.42 1.82 3.44
N THR A 52 13.54 2.60 2.80
CA THR A 52 13.79 4.03 2.56
C THR A 52 13.40 4.94 3.74
N LYS A 53 12.54 4.44 4.63
CA LYS A 53 12.03 5.16 5.82
C LYS A 53 12.22 4.31 7.09
N PRO A 54 13.45 4.06 7.54
CA PRO A 54 13.73 3.12 8.64
C PRO A 54 13.13 3.53 9.99
N LYS A 55 12.77 4.80 10.17
CA LYS A 55 12.10 5.30 11.37
C LYS A 55 10.61 4.97 11.42
N ASN A 56 10.02 4.51 10.32
CA ASN A 56 8.60 4.18 10.27
C ASN A 56 8.36 2.73 10.72
N LYS A 57 7.20 2.48 11.33
CA LYS A 57 6.74 1.13 11.67
C LYS A 57 5.83 0.65 10.54
N VAL A 58 6.23 -0.37 9.80
CA VAL A 58 5.51 -0.86 8.61
C VAL A 58 4.89 -2.22 8.91
N SER A 59 3.57 -2.30 8.83
CA SER A 59 2.81 -3.54 8.94
C SER A 59 2.35 -3.99 7.56
N LEU A 60 2.76 -5.19 7.15
CA LEU A 60 2.39 -5.81 5.89
C LEU A 60 1.29 -6.84 6.16
N ILE A 61 0.07 -6.62 5.64
CA ILE A 61 -1.00 -7.60 5.76
C ILE A 61 -1.21 -8.34 4.44
N GLU A 62 -1.12 -9.67 4.49
CA GLU A 62 -1.23 -10.55 3.34
C GLU A 62 -1.92 -11.87 3.74
N SER A 63 -2.91 -12.29 2.96
CA SER A 63 -3.67 -13.50 3.25
C SER A 63 -2.97 -14.79 2.85
N SER A 64 -2.12 -14.74 1.83
CA SER A 64 -1.38 -15.90 1.32
C SER A 64 -0.18 -16.23 2.21
N ALA A 65 -0.22 -17.40 2.86
CA ALA A 65 0.90 -17.90 3.67
C ALA A 65 2.21 -17.99 2.88
N LYS A 66 2.13 -18.36 1.58
CA LYS A 66 3.28 -18.44 0.68
C LYS A 66 3.92 -17.06 0.44
N LYS A 67 3.10 -16.02 0.21
CA LYS A 67 3.60 -14.64 0.06
C LYS A 67 4.16 -14.11 1.38
N CYS A 68 3.52 -14.42 2.50
CA CYS A 68 4.06 -14.07 3.82
C CYS A 68 5.40 -14.73 4.12
N PHE A 69 5.59 -15.98 3.71
CA PHE A 69 6.90 -16.64 3.81
C PHE A 69 7.99 -15.90 3.02
N PHE A 70 7.66 -15.51 1.78
CA PHE A 70 8.56 -14.69 0.97
C PHE A 70 8.90 -13.36 1.64
N LEU A 71 7.88 -12.64 2.14
CA LEU A 71 8.07 -11.35 2.83
C LEU A 71 8.97 -11.49 4.06
N ARG A 72 8.82 -12.59 4.84
CA ARG A 72 9.72 -12.88 5.97
C ARG A 72 11.15 -13.13 5.50
N SER A 73 11.33 -13.91 4.44
CA SER A 73 12.67 -14.17 3.86
C SER A 73 13.35 -12.87 3.40
N VAL A 74 12.58 -11.94 2.81
CA VAL A 74 13.12 -10.62 2.42
C VAL A 74 13.47 -9.77 3.64
N LYS A 75 12.57 -9.73 4.64
CA LYS A 75 12.80 -9.04 5.91
C LYS A 75 14.11 -9.49 6.56
N ASP A 76 14.31 -10.82 6.66
CA ASP A 76 15.48 -11.41 7.31
C ASP A 76 16.76 -11.13 6.51
N LYS A 77 16.72 -11.33 5.18
CA LYS A 77 17.88 -11.06 4.29
C LYS A 77 18.33 -9.60 4.31
N LEU A 78 17.40 -8.67 4.45
CA LEU A 78 17.68 -7.23 4.47
C LEU A 78 17.76 -6.66 5.90
N SER A 79 17.63 -7.48 6.92
CA SER A 79 17.67 -7.10 8.34
C SER A 79 16.71 -5.95 8.68
N LEU A 80 15.47 -6.01 8.14
CA LEU A 80 14.47 -4.95 8.30
C LEU A 80 13.75 -5.08 9.65
N GLY A 81 14.29 -4.45 10.69
CA GLY A 81 13.72 -4.48 12.04
C GLY A 81 12.39 -3.73 12.21
N ASN A 82 12.07 -2.84 11.28
CA ASN A 82 10.89 -1.97 11.32
C ASN A 82 9.65 -2.55 10.62
N ILE A 83 9.67 -3.83 10.21
CA ILE A 83 8.56 -4.51 9.54
C ILE A 83 7.89 -5.53 10.47
N THR A 84 6.56 -5.53 10.46
CA THR A 84 5.71 -6.60 11.00
C THR A 84 4.91 -7.25 9.85
N ILE A 85 4.96 -8.58 9.73
CA ILE A 85 4.21 -9.32 8.70
C ILE A 85 3.02 -10.02 9.35
N ILE A 86 1.81 -9.67 8.90
CA ILE A 86 0.54 -10.16 9.41
C ILE A 86 -0.07 -11.09 8.37
N ASN A 87 0.00 -12.40 8.63
CA ASN A 87 -0.63 -13.39 7.75
C ASN A 87 -2.11 -13.50 8.07
N LYS A 88 -2.90 -12.61 7.49
CA LYS A 88 -4.34 -12.54 7.72
C LYS A 88 -5.04 -11.91 6.52
N LYS A 89 -6.27 -12.33 6.24
CA LYS A 89 -7.16 -11.60 5.35
C LYS A 89 -7.70 -10.38 6.08
N ILE A 90 -7.62 -9.20 5.47
CA ILE A 90 -8.22 -7.99 6.05
C ILE A 90 -9.74 -8.06 5.96
N GLU A 91 -10.40 -7.80 7.06
CA GLU A 91 -11.86 -7.79 7.21
C GLU A 91 -12.27 -6.58 8.08
N PRO A 92 -13.51 -6.05 7.97
CA PRO A 92 -13.93 -4.82 8.63
C PRO A 92 -13.75 -4.80 10.15
N ASN A 93 -13.78 -5.98 10.79
CA ASN A 93 -13.69 -6.12 12.25
C ASN A 93 -12.29 -6.48 12.76
N ASN A 94 -11.28 -6.46 11.87
CA ASN A 94 -9.91 -6.75 12.29
C ASN A 94 -9.31 -5.62 13.10
N LYS A 95 -9.16 -5.80 14.39
CA LYS A 95 -8.50 -4.86 15.29
C LYS A 95 -6.98 -5.15 15.31
N ILE A 96 -6.25 -4.64 14.34
CA ILE A 96 -4.79 -4.81 14.22
C ILE A 96 -4.00 -3.54 14.59
N GLY A 97 -4.70 -2.52 15.04
CA GLY A 97 -4.14 -1.23 15.43
C GLY A 97 -4.72 -0.08 14.62
N ILE A 98 -4.42 1.15 15.03
CA ILE A 98 -4.71 2.38 14.28
C ILE A 98 -3.42 2.82 13.58
N PHE A 99 -3.52 3.22 12.32
CA PHE A 99 -2.37 3.59 11.51
C PHE A 99 -2.46 5.04 11.03
N ASP A 100 -1.31 5.72 10.98
CA ASP A 100 -1.20 7.07 10.44
C ASP A 100 -1.38 7.08 8.92
N VAL A 101 -0.90 6.01 8.27
CA VAL A 101 -1.03 5.82 6.82
C VAL A 101 -1.49 4.41 6.49
N ILE A 102 -2.45 4.32 5.58
CA ILE A 102 -2.86 3.05 4.97
C ILE A 102 -2.52 3.11 3.48
N THR A 103 -1.78 2.12 3.01
CA THR A 103 -1.37 2.04 1.61
C THR A 103 -1.89 0.76 0.96
N ALA A 104 -2.07 0.81 -0.35
CA ALA A 104 -2.40 -0.35 -1.15
C ALA A 104 -1.97 -0.15 -2.61
N ARG A 105 -1.55 -1.24 -3.25
CA ARG A 105 -1.30 -1.32 -4.69
C ARG A 105 -2.01 -2.54 -5.27
N ALA A 106 -2.89 -2.32 -6.27
CA ALA A 106 -3.64 -3.38 -6.95
C ALA A 106 -4.39 -4.33 -6.00
N PHE A 107 -4.97 -3.81 -4.93
CA PHE A 107 -5.62 -4.61 -3.88
C PHE A 107 -7.14 -4.69 -4.07
N ALA A 108 -7.85 -3.56 -4.02
CA ALA A 108 -9.30 -3.48 -4.12
C ALA A 108 -9.75 -2.07 -4.56
N SER A 109 -11.05 -1.87 -4.79
CA SER A 109 -11.62 -0.53 -5.00
C SER A 109 -11.42 0.36 -3.77
N ILE A 110 -11.44 1.67 -3.98
CA ILE A 110 -11.23 2.68 -2.93
C ILE A 110 -12.27 2.54 -1.82
N ASP A 111 -13.55 2.47 -2.17
CA ASP A 111 -14.64 2.27 -1.21
C ASP A 111 -14.47 0.99 -0.38
N LYS A 112 -14.08 -0.11 -1.02
CA LYS A 112 -13.82 -1.36 -0.31
C LYS A 112 -12.64 -1.24 0.64
N ILE A 113 -11.57 -0.54 0.28
CA ILE A 113 -10.41 -0.31 1.15
C ILE A 113 -10.82 0.47 2.39
N THR A 114 -11.55 1.58 2.24
CA THR A 114 -11.98 2.40 3.37
C THR A 114 -12.92 1.65 4.32
N LYS A 115 -13.84 0.85 3.79
CA LYS A 115 -14.73 -0.02 4.58
C LYS A 115 -13.98 -1.10 5.34
N LEU A 116 -13.06 -1.81 4.68
CA LEU A 116 -12.26 -2.88 5.29
C LEU A 116 -11.36 -2.39 6.43
N THR A 117 -10.92 -1.13 6.36
CA THR A 117 -9.94 -0.56 7.31
C THR A 117 -10.53 0.46 8.26
N ASN A 118 -11.86 0.58 8.32
CA ASN A 118 -12.50 1.57 9.18
C ASN A 118 -12.10 1.43 10.65
N THR A 119 -11.96 0.20 11.15
CA THR A 119 -11.50 -0.08 12.54
C THR A 119 -9.98 0.11 12.73
N ASN A 120 -9.24 0.34 11.65
CA ASN A 120 -7.78 0.53 11.64
C ASN A 120 -7.39 1.97 11.28
N SER A 121 -8.36 2.87 11.18
CA SER A 121 -8.19 4.27 10.81
C SER A 121 -8.93 5.20 11.77
N ASN A 122 -8.41 6.41 11.93
CA ASN A 122 -9.06 7.50 12.63
C ASN A 122 -9.10 8.78 11.74
N LYS A 123 -9.51 9.92 12.29
CA LYS A 123 -9.59 11.19 11.56
C LYS A 123 -8.23 11.69 11.03
N HIS A 124 -7.12 11.23 11.58
CA HIS A 124 -5.77 11.63 11.16
C HIS A 124 -5.16 10.67 10.14
N THR A 125 -5.78 9.52 9.92
CA THR A 125 -5.29 8.51 8.96
C THR A 125 -5.37 9.02 7.53
N LYS A 126 -4.26 8.87 6.79
CA LYS A 126 -4.20 9.13 5.35
C LYS A 126 -4.17 7.82 4.59
N TYR A 127 -4.95 7.75 3.53
CA TYR A 127 -4.83 6.67 2.55
C TYR A 127 -3.97 7.15 1.38
N LEU A 128 -2.98 6.37 1.03
CA LEU A 128 -2.10 6.58 -0.12
C LEU A 128 -2.21 5.37 -1.03
N LEU A 129 -3.03 5.46 -2.07
CA LEU A 129 -3.43 4.32 -2.88
C LEU A 129 -2.85 4.44 -4.28
N LEU A 130 -2.02 3.47 -4.68
CA LEU A 130 -1.51 3.36 -6.04
C LEU A 130 -2.54 2.71 -6.94
N LYS A 131 -3.03 3.47 -7.91
CA LYS A 131 -4.08 3.09 -8.86
C LYS A 131 -3.54 3.12 -10.30
N GLY A 132 -4.22 2.39 -11.18
CA GLY A 132 -3.91 2.33 -12.60
C GLY A 132 -4.53 3.51 -13.37
N LYS A 133 -5.30 3.18 -14.42
CA LYS A 133 -5.89 4.17 -15.34
C LYS A 133 -6.78 5.19 -14.64
N ASN A 134 -6.67 6.44 -15.05
CA ASN A 134 -7.44 7.55 -14.48
C ASN A 134 -8.96 7.32 -14.58
N LYS A 135 -9.45 6.79 -15.71
CA LYS A 135 -10.87 6.48 -15.90
C LYS A 135 -11.39 5.55 -14.80
N THR A 136 -10.73 4.41 -14.57
CA THR A 136 -11.11 3.46 -13.52
C THR A 136 -10.99 4.08 -12.12
N THR A 137 -9.95 4.87 -11.88
CA THR A 137 -9.76 5.57 -10.61
C THR A 137 -10.90 6.55 -10.33
N GLN A 138 -11.35 7.29 -11.34
CA GLN A 138 -12.47 8.21 -11.22
C GLN A 138 -13.81 7.49 -11.01
N GLU A 139 -14.01 6.35 -11.66
CA GLU A 139 -15.18 5.50 -11.44
C GLU A 139 -15.23 5.02 -9.97
N GLU A 140 -14.13 4.51 -9.42
CA GLU A 140 -14.04 4.09 -8.03
C GLU A 140 -14.29 5.24 -7.03
N LEU A 141 -13.90 6.47 -7.36
CA LEU A 141 -14.10 7.65 -6.51
C LEU A 141 -15.54 8.19 -6.52
N ARG A 142 -16.40 7.74 -7.45
CA ARG A 142 -17.84 8.06 -7.40
C ARG A 142 -18.53 7.36 -6.24
N ASP A 143 -18.04 6.20 -5.85
CA ASP A 143 -18.66 5.37 -4.81
C ASP A 143 -18.20 5.77 -3.39
N ILE A 144 -17.18 6.64 -3.27
CA ILE A 144 -16.74 7.12 -1.96
C ILE A 144 -17.69 8.13 -1.37
N ASP A 145 -17.95 8.02 -0.07
CA ASP A 145 -18.77 9.02 0.64
C ASP A 145 -18.01 10.34 0.79
N LYS A 146 -18.41 11.33 -0.01
CA LYS A 146 -17.79 12.67 -0.05
C LYS A 146 -18.05 13.51 1.21
N ASN A 147 -19.00 13.12 2.04
CA ASN A 147 -19.23 13.76 3.33
C ASN A 147 -18.20 13.28 4.36
N LEU A 148 -17.69 12.04 4.19
CA LEU A 148 -16.73 11.43 5.09
C LEU A 148 -15.29 11.58 4.63
N TYR A 149 -15.03 11.78 3.33
CA TYR A 149 -13.69 11.74 2.76
C TYR A 149 -13.42 12.87 1.76
N LEU A 150 -12.27 13.51 1.94
CA LEU A 150 -11.63 14.37 0.93
C LEU A 150 -10.59 13.58 0.17
N TYR A 151 -10.44 13.83 -1.14
CA TYR A 151 -9.43 13.15 -1.94
C TYR A 151 -8.75 14.06 -2.96
N GLU A 152 -7.54 13.67 -3.32
CA GLU A 152 -6.73 14.27 -4.38
C GLU A 152 -6.20 13.15 -5.29
N ILE A 153 -6.19 13.37 -6.60
CA ILE A 153 -5.58 12.46 -7.58
C ILE A 153 -4.31 13.12 -8.10
N ILE A 154 -3.19 12.43 -7.96
CA ILE A 154 -1.89 12.86 -8.44
C ILE A 154 -1.50 11.92 -9.57
N LYS A 155 -1.53 12.44 -10.80
CA LYS A 155 -1.06 11.70 -11.97
C LYS A 155 0.44 11.48 -11.86
N GLN A 156 0.88 10.30 -12.25
CA GLN A 156 2.29 9.96 -12.33
C GLN A 156 2.67 9.85 -13.80
N ASP A 157 3.65 10.64 -14.21
CA ASP A 157 4.23 10.54 -15.55
C ASP A 157 5.15 9.32 -15.59
N THR A 158 4.60 8.18 -16.02
CA THR A 158 5.38 6.98 -16.29
C THR A 158 5.49 6.77 -17.79
N LYS A 159 6.66 6.35 -18.26
CA LYS A 159 6.93 6.15 -19.70
C LYS A 159 6.11 5.04 -20.35
N THR A 160 5.61 4.09 -19.57
CA THR A 160 5.07 2.83 -20.10
C THR A 160 3.59 2.62 -19.83
N HIS A 161 3.02 3.27 -18.81
CA HIS A 161 1.61 3.06 -18.47
C HIS A 161 1.09 4.13 -17.50
N GLU A 162 -0.19 4.41 -17.59
CA GLU A 162 -0.87 5.37 -16.72
C GLU A 162 -0.91 4.89 -15.28
N ARG A 163 -0.48 5.75 -14.37
CA ARG A 163 -0.50 5.55 -12.91
C ARG A 163 -1.03 6.77 -12.21
N ASN A 164 -1.71 6.53 -11.12
CA ASN A 164 -2.26 7.57 -10.26
C ASN A 164 -1.98 7.24 -8.80
N LEU A 165 -1.59 8.24 -8.03
CA LEU A 165 -1.61 8.18 -6.58
C LEU A 165 -2.86 8.90 -6.08
N VAL A 166 -3.75 8.17 -5.42
CA VAL A 166 -4.93 8.73 -4.78
C VAL A 166 -4.62 8.95 -3.31
N VAL A 167 -4.71 10.20 -2.88
CA VAL A 167 -4.57 10.60 -1.48
C VAL A 167 -5.95 10.84 -0.92
N ILE A 168 -6.31 10.16 0.18
CA ILE A 168 -7.62 10.31 0.83
C ILE A 168 -7.41 10.63 2.31
N LYS A 169 -8.24 11.52 2.83
CA LYS A 169 -8.32 11.87 4.26
C LYS A 169 -9.76 11.84 4.71
N LYS A 170 -10.01 11.53 5.97
CA LYS A 170 -11.34 11.75 6.56
C LYS A 170 -11.61 13.24 6.65
N ASN A 171 -12.86 13.62 6.35
CA ASN A 171 -13.35 14.99 6.54
C ASN A 171 -13.42 15.29 8.04
N GLU A 172 -13.22 16.54 8.42
CA GLU A 172 -13.35 16.99 9.83
C GLU A 172 -14.81 17.09 10.26
#